data_62b7c33a47228ed00a2576e75ea42577
#
_entry.id   62b7c33a47228ed00a2576e75ea42577
#
_cell.length_a   1.000
_cell.length_b   1.000
_cell.length_c   1.000
_cell.angle_alpha   90.00
_cell.angle_beta   90.00
_cell.angle_gamma   90.00
#
_symmetry.space_group_name_H-M   'P 1'
#
loop_
_entity.id
_entity.type
_entity.pdbx_description
1 polymer ?
#
loop_
_entity_poly.entity_id
_entity_poly.type
_entity_poly.pdbx_seq_one_letter_code
_entity_poly.pdbx_strand_id
1 'polypeptide(L)'
;MSDDRARNLEAVEQFFSGPRDLDRLSLLSDDCEWFNGIGKFPAAPGQTVFSGKDEIGRVVLGRAPSPRPPSGRPVDRYDLTTARFHDVESIADGPYVFRQHGYTATTIGGRDYSNVYGFLFRFDDDGLIDRVWEHWGTLAAYEQLFQYDLVVTDPDVMLMTTPSVRLRLDLERPVPRDVIERCLDVAVHAPNGSNTQPYKFLCIDDAERKAAIADLYRTAMQEFIDRPRTAAPEDNVDRTGERQQRITRSVFHLRDHLHEVPVLCVPIVAGRTDGLGSGAHAERTSVFWQSSRWGSVIPTLWSFMLALRSRGLGSAWTTLTLFKEREMAALLGIPFDDWMQVGLFPVAYTKGIEFAVTPREPAAKYLRWNDLTG
;
A
#
# COMPACT_ATOMS: atom_id res chain seq x y z
N MET A 1 32.64 -4.23 43.61
CA MET A 1 32.92 -4.24 42.15
C MET A 1 32.64 -5.58 41.44
N SER A 2 33.03 -6.76 41.96
CA SER A 2 32.65 -8.05 41.34
C SER A 2 31.19 -8.42 41.63
N ASP A 3 30.68 -8.03 42.80
CA ASP A 3 29.34 -8.35 43.30
C ASP A 3 28.26 -7.54 42.58
N ASP A 4 28.55 -6.29 42.29
CA ASP A 4 27.59 -5.41 41.54
C ASP A 4 27.40 -5.85 40.10
N ARG A 5 28.43 -6.32 39.41
CA ARG A 5 28.32 -6.84 38.03
C ARG A 5 27.41 -8.06 37.95
N ALA A 6 27.56 -9.00 38.87
CA ALA A 6 26.76 -10.22 38.92
C ALA A 6 25.29 -9.87 39.21
N ARG A 7 25.05 -9.01 40.20
CA ARG A 7 23.71 -8.52 40.54
C ARG A 7 23.03 -7.83 39.37
N ASN A 8 23.75 -6.92 38.69
CA ASN A 8 23.19 -6.15 37.56
C ASN A 8 22.88 -7.04 36.35
N LEU A 9 23.74 -8.03 36.05
CA LEU A 9 23.47 -9.04 35.04
C LEU A 9 22.23 -9.87 35.39
N GLU A 10 22.10 -10.31 36.63
CA GLU A 10 20.94 -11.07 37.10
C GLU A 10 19.64 -10.24 37.00
N ALA A 11 19.67 -8.96 37.36
CA ALA A 11 18.51 -8.07 37.23
C ALA A 11 18.05 -7.91 35.78
N VAL A 12 18.99 -7.76 34.83
CA VAL A 12 18.67 -7.69 33.41
C VAL A 12 18.13 -9.04 32.91
N GLU A 13 18.67 -10.15 33.35
CA GLU A 13 18.15 -11.47 32.97
C GLU A 13 16.74 -11.70 33.52
N GLN A 14 16.48 -11.31 34.77
CA GLN A 14 15.14 -11.33 35.36
C GLN A 14 14.16 -10.43 34.60
N PHE A 15 14.61 -9.27 34.13
CA PHE A 15 13.79 -8.36 33.35
C PHE A 15 13.22 -9.01 32.05
N PHE A 16 14.02 -9.84 31.37
CA PHE A 16 13.57 -10.50 30.11
C PHE A 16 12.98 -11.91 30.34
N SER A 17 13.50 -12.68 31.25
CA SER A 17 13.21 -14.11 31.39
C SER A 17 12.56 -14.47 32.73
N GLY A 18 12.30 -13.48 33.56
CA GLY A 18 11.69 -13.67 34.88
C GLY A 18 10.29 -14.28 34.82
N PRO A 19 9.77 -14.80 35.93
CA PRO A 19 8.43 -15.34 36.02
C PRO A 19 7.38 -14.38 35.49
N ARG A 20 6.25 -14.88 34.95
CA ARG A 20 5.19 -14.06 34.37
C ARG A 20 4.54 -13.07 35.33
N ASP A 21 4.63 -13.36 36.62
CA ASP A 21 4.16 -12.56 37.75
C ASP A 21 5.19 -11.54 38.26
N LEU A 22 6.44 -11.58 37.75
CA LEU A 22 7.42 -10.57 38.08
C LEU A 22 6.96 -9.19 37.62
N ASP A 23 6.84 -8.28 38.57
CA ASP A 23 6.63 -6.87 38.23
C ASP A 23 7.97 -6.25 37.78
N ARG A 24 8.17 -6.24 36.46
CA ARG A 24 9.37 -5.66 35.85
C ARG A 24 9.60 -4.21 36.23
N LEU A 25 8.56 -3.50 36.63
CA LEU A 25 8.68 -2.13 37.13
C LEU A 25 9.39 -2.05 38.48
N SER A 26 9.38 -3.12 39.26
CA SER A 26 10.12 -3.15 40.51
C SER A 26 11.64 -3.09 40.33
N LEU A 27 12.14 -3.42 39.15
CA LEU A 27 13.55 -3.33 38.78
C LEU A 27 14.00 -1.93 38.33
N LEU A 28 13.04 -1.01 38.08
CA LEU A 28 13.28 0.35 37.62
C LEU A 28 13.28 1.33 38.80
N SER A 29 14.10 2.38 38.75
CA SER A 29 13.97 3.53 39.64
C SER A 29 12.69 4.34 39.31
N ASP A 30 12.18 5.11 40.25
CA ASP A 30 10.95 5.87 40.08
C ASP A 30 11.06 6.93 38.95
N ASP A 31 12.25 7.45 38.74
CA ASP A 31 12.62 8.46 37.74
C ASP A 31 13.32 7.86 36.52
N CYS A 32 13.24 6.55 36.33
CA CYS A 32 13.86 5.86 35.18
C CYS A 32 13.52 6.55 33.86
N GLU A 33 14.53 6.70 33.00
CA GLU A 33 14.38 7.19 31.63
C GLU A 33 14.58 6.05 30.62
N TRP A 34 13.62 5.87 29.70
CA TRP A 34 13.71 4.90 28.62
C TRP A 34 13.82 5.58 27.29
N PHE A 35 14.96 5.43 26.63
CA PHE A 35 15.29 5.97 25.32
C PHE A 35 14.93 4.91 24.26
N ASN A 36 13.81 5.09 23.57
CA ASN A 36 13.34 4.14 22.58
C ASN A 36 13.83 4.57 21.20
N GLY A 37 14.84 3.90 20.69
CA GLY A 37 15.30 3.91 19.32
C GLY A 37 15.26 5.25 18.58
N ILE A 38 15.19 5.23 17.28
CA ILE A 38 15.14 6.43 16.43
C ILE A 38 13.70 6.96 16.36
N GLY A 39 13.40 7.94 17.14
CA GLY A 39 12.25 8.73 17.38
C GLY A 39 11.29 9.12 16.30
N LYS A 40 10.68 8.23 15.58
CA LYS A 40 9.44 8.49 14.82
C LYS A 40 8.53 7.29 14.78
N PHE A 41 8.58 6.46 15.79
CA PHE A 41 7.74 5.28 15.80
C PHE A 41 6.34 5.59 16.39
N PRO A 42 5.27 4.93 15.88
CA PRO A 42 3.90 5.40 16.03
C PRO A 42 3.28 5.32 17.43
N ALA A 43 3.99 4.81 18.44
CA ALA A 43 3.47 4.80 19.80
C ALA A 43 3.28 6.24 20.34
N ALA A 44 4.22 7.13 20.02
CA ALA A 44 4.14 8.57 20.29
C ALA A 44 4.98 9.31 19.25
N PRO A 45 4.39 9.81 18.14
CA PRO A 45 5.13 10.49 17.10
C PRO A 45 5.94 11.64 17.65
N GLY A 46 7.27 11.56 17.55
CA GLY A 46 8.21 12.56 18.05
C GLY A 46 8.72 12.34 19.47
N GLN A 47 8.19 11.39 20.24
CA GLN A 47 8.71 11.07 21.56
C GLN A 47 9.75 9.94 21.48
N THR A 48 10.97 10.25 21.94
CA THR A 48 12.11 9.29 21.98
C THR A 48 12.47 8.90 23.39
N VAL A 49 11.96 9.60 24.39
CA VAL A 49 12.24 9.37 25.81
C VAL A 49 10.94 9.25 26.57
N PHE A 50 10.82 8.22 27.38
CA PHE A 50 9.73 8.00 28.34
C PHE A 50 10.31 8.12 29.73
N SER A 51 9.65 8.84 30.63
CA SER A 51 10.16 9.13 31.97
C SER A 51 9.22 8.65 33.05
N GLY A 52 9.78 7.95 34.04
CA GLY A 52 9.07 7.41 35.17
C GLY A 52 8.39 6.05 34.91
N LYS A 53 8.27 5.26 35.98
CA LYS A 53 7.72 3.89 35.93
C LYS A 53 6.35 3.80 35.29
N ASP A 54 5.44 4.74 35.57
CA ASP A 54 4.06 4.69 35.09
C ASP A 54 4.00 4.87 33.57
N GLU A 55 4.77 5.81 33.01
CA GLU A 55 4.81 6.02 31.58
C GLU A 55 5.46 4.85 30.86
N ILE A 56 6.61 4.37 31.38
CA ILE A 56 7.33 3.22 30.81
C ILE A 56 6.44 1.97 30.87
N GLY A 57 5.79 1.71 31.99
CA GLY A 57 4.89 0.56 32.13
C GLY A 57 3.69 0.62 31.17
N ARG A 58 3.15 1.81 30.98
CA ARG A 58 1.99 2.02 30.10
C ARG A 58 2.37 1.93 28.63
N VAL A 59 3.45 2.57 28.22
CA VAL A 59 3.79 2.75 26.78
C VAL A 59 4.76 1.68 26.31
N VAL A 60 5.89 1.51 27.00
CA VAL A 60 6.98 0.64 26.55
C VAL A 60 6.68 -0.84 26.83
N LEU A 61 6.22 -1.15 28.05
CA LEU A 61 5.93 -2.53 28.44
C LEU A 61 4.51 -3.01 28.06
N GLY A 62 3.81 -2.22 27.23
CA GLY A 62 2.59 -2.68 26.57
C GLY A 62 1.35 -2.81 27.45
N ARG A 63 1.32 -2.13 28.60
CA ARG A 63 0.12 -2.09 29.48
C ARG A 63 -0.99 -1.20 28.95
N ALA A 64 -0.71 -0.34 27.94
CA ALA A 64 -1.72 0.43 27.22
C ALA A 64 -1.97 -0.14 25.82
N PRO A 65 -3.19 0.01 25.27
CA PRO A 65 -3.41 -0.28 23.86
C PRO A 65 -2.51 0.64 23.03
N SER A 66 -1.77 0.06 22.06
CA SER A 66 -0.97 0.87 21.13
C SER A 66 -1.86 1.84 20.38
N PRO A 67 -1.49 3.11 20.26
CA PRO A 67 -2.21 4.06 19.44
C PRO A 67 -2.25 3.56 17.99
N ARG A 68 -3.38 3.80 17.30
CA ARG A 68 -3.46 3.52 15.86
C ARG A 68 -2.46 4.41 15.13
N PRO A 69 -1.73 3.88 14.14
CA PRO A 69 -0.86 4.71 13.34
C PRO A 69 -1.69 5.80 12.63
N PRO A 70 -1.08 6.96 12.34
CA PRO A 70 -1.74 8.06 11.62
C PRO A 70 -2.36 7.63 10.28
N SER A 71 -1.81 6.59 9.65
CA SER A 71 -2.32 6.00 8.41
C SER A 71 -3.66 5.26 8.56
N GLY A 72 -4.20 5.11 9.79
CA GLY A 72 -5.40 4.30 10.04
C GLY A 72 -5.23 2.80 9.80
N ARG A 73 -4.05 2.34 9.39
CA ARG A 73 -3.77 0.92 9.16
C ARG A 73 -3.79 0.14 10.46
N PRO A 74 -4.33 -1.08 10.47
CA PRO A 74 -4.17 -1.96 11.61
C PRO A 74 -2.67 -2.27 11.79
N VAL A 75 -2.19 -2.09 13.01
CA VAL A 75 -0.88 -2.58 13.42
C VAL A 75 -1.05 -4.04 13.78
N ASP A 76 -0.31 -4.92 13.16
CA ASP A 76 -0.22 -6.28 13.64
C ASP A 76 0.67 -6.31 14.90
N ARG A 77 0.36 -7.19 15.81
CA ARG A 77 1.08 -7.32 17.09
C ARG A 77 1.61 -8.73 17.21
N TYR A 78 2.70 -8.90 17.93
CA TYR A 78 3.15 -10.24 18.23
C TYR A 78 2.30 -10.87 19.34
N ASP A 79 2.05 -12.16 19.19
CA ASP A 79 1.53 -12.98 20.27
C ASP A 79 2.68 -13.27 21.24
N LEU A 80 2.64 -12.62 22.39
CA LEU A 80 3.67 -12.75 23.43
C LEU A 80 3.82 -14.18 23.95
N THR A 81 2.81 -15.05 23.77
CA THR A 81 2.90 -16.46 24.17
C THR A 81 3.83 -17.27 23.26
N THR A 82 4.05 -16.80 22.05
CA THR A 82 4.93 -17.41 21.06
C THR A 82 6.33 -16.83 21.06
N ALA A 83 6.54 -15.74 21.81
CA ALA A 83 7.80 -15.00 21.84
C ALA A 83 8.97 -15.88 22.32
N ARG A 84 10.09 -15.75 21.63
CA ARG A 84 11.35 -16.43 21.96
C ARG A 84 12.51 -15.46 21.82
N PHE A 85 13.39 -15.47 22.83
CA PHE A 85 14.69 -14.83 22.76
C PHE A 85 15.73 -15.88 22.38
N HIS A 86 16.65 -15.52 21.52
CA HIS A 86 17.75 -16.38 21.08
C HIS A 86 19.01 -15.55 20.85
N ASP A 87 20.17 -16.21 20.74
CA ASP A 87 21.47 -15.57 20.52
C ASP A 87 21.71 -14.43 21.52
N VAL A 88 21.47 -14.74 22.82
CA VAL A 88 21.54 -13.76 23.90
C VAL A 88 22.97 -13.56 24.28
N GLU A 89 23.46 -12.32 24.21
CA GLU A 89 24.77 -11.90 24.72
C GLU A 89 24.57 -10.74 25.70
N SER A 90 25.22 -10.83 26.86
CA SER A 90 25.18 -9.79 27.89
C SER A 90 26.59 -9.51 28.43
N ILE A 91 26.93 -8.23 28.56
CA ILE A 91 28.21 -7.76 29.07
C ILE A 91 27.92 -6.68 30.11
N ALA A 92 28.57 -6.81 31.30
CA ALA A 92 28.46 -5.80 32.35
C ALA A 92 29.80 -5.12 32.60
N ASP A 93 29.78 -3.79 32.75
CA ASP A 93 30.92 -3.01 33.20
C ASP A 93 30.49 -1.81 34.08
N GLY A 94 30.97 -1.78 35.31
CA GLY A 94 30.54 -0.79 36.30
C GLY A 94 29.01 -0.82 36.50
N PRO A 95 28.34 0.32 36.40
CA PRO A 95 26.88 0.42 36.52
C PRO A 95 26.13 0.04 35.23
N TYR A 96 26.83 -0.38 34.18
CA TYR A 96 26.20 -0.63 32.87
C TYR A 96 26.10 -2.13 32.57
N VAL A 97 24.97 -2.52 31.95
CA VAL A 97 24.78 -3.83 31.33
C VAL A 97 24.33 -3.61 29.89
N PHE A 98 25.10 -4.11 28.93
CA PHE A 98 24.65 -4.26 27.57
C PHE A 98 24.07 -5.66 27.36
N ARG A 99 22.91 -5.75 26.73
CA ARG A 99 22.31 -7.01 26.31
C ARG A 99 21.87 -6.93 24.86
N GLN A 100 22.27 -7.90 24.05
CA GLN A 100 21.78 -8.11 22.70
C GLN A 100 21.07 -9.47 22.61
N HIS A 101 20.02 -9.55 21.82
CA HIS A 101 19.34 -10.81 21.52
C HIS A 101 18.56 -10.74 20.22
N GLY A 102 18.38 -11.90 19.57
CA GLY A 102 17.36 -12.12 18.58
C GLY A 102 16.00 -12.31 19.27
N TYR A 103 14.96 -11.82 18.63
CA TYR A 103 13.58 -11.96 19.08
C TYR A 103 12.73 -12.49 17.95
N THR A 104 12.05 -13.60 18.15
CA THR A 104 11.08 -14.17 17.22
C THR A 104 9.73 -14.36 17.91
N ALA A 105 8.66 -14.18 17.15
CA ALA A 105 7.29 -14.41 17.62
C ALA A 105 6.39 -14.68 16.40
N THR A 106 5.19 -15.20 16.66
CA THR A 106 4.10 -15.19 15.68
C THR A 106 3.26 -13.94 15.92
N THR A 107 2.87 -13.24 14.88
CA THR A 107 1.95 -12.12 15.01
C THR A 107 0.52 -12.63 15.24
N ILE A 108 -0.37 -11.76 15.76
CA ILE A 108 -1.80 -12.08 15.92
C ILE A 108 -2.45 -12.41 14.57
N GLY A 109 -1.93 -11.83 13.48
CA GLY A 109 -2.31 -12.17 12.11
C GLY A 109 -1.73 -13.48 11.58
N GLY A 110 -1.02 -14.27 12.41
CA GLY A 110 -0.49 -15.59 12.07
C GLY A 110 0.78 -15.56 11.21
N ARG A 111 1.53 -14.46 11.20
CA ARG A 111 2.78 -14.32 10.44
C ARG A 111 4.00 -14.42 11.36
N ASP A 112 5.12 -14.84 10.80
CA ASP A 112 6.39 -14.84 11.51
C ASP A 112 6.91 -13.41 11.66
N TYR A 113 7.41 -13.12 12.87
CA TYR A 113 8.13 -11.89 13.20
C TYR A 113 9.54 -12.23 13.68
N SER A 114 10.54 -11.51 13.19
CA SER A 114 11.93 -11.66 13.60
C SER A 114 12.64 -10.32 13.61
N ASN A 115 13.38 -10.04 14.68
CA ASN A 115 14.18 -8.82 14.81
C ASN A 115 15.35 -9.03 15.76
N VAL A 116 16.29 -8.07 15.76
CA VAL A 116 17.41 -8.03 16.72
C VAL A 116 17.26 -6.79 17.58
N TYR A 117 17.43 -6.97 18.87
CA TYR A 117 17.35 -5.93 19.89
C TYR A 117 18.67 -5.81 20.63
N GLY A 118 19.08 -4.58 20.88
CA GLY A 118 20.19 -4.24 21.76
C GLY A 118 19.71 -3.27 22.84
N PHE A 119 20.05 -3.55 24.07
CA PHE A 119 19.71 -2.71 25.21
C PHE A 119 20.98 -2.36 25.98
N LEU A 120 21.09 -1.09 26.36
CA LEU A 120 22.06 -0.65 27.37
C LEU A 120 21.27 -0.19 28.59
N PHE A 121 21.50 -0.86 29.70
CA PHE A 121 20.92 -0.53 31.01
C PHE A 121 21.96 0.18 31.86
N ARG A 122 21.54 1.21 32.61
CA ARG A 122 22.34 1.82 33.67
C ARG A 122 21.64 1.61 34.99
N PHE A 123 22.43 1.31 36.01
CA PHE A 123 21.99 1.08 37.39
C PHE A 123 22.43 2.25 38.27
N ASP A 124 21.55 2.65 39.17
CA ASP A 124 21.85 3.61 40.22
C ASP A 124 22.60 2.97 41.40
N ASP A 125 22.92 3.77 42.45
CA ASP A 125 23.62 3.30 43.65
C ASP A 125 22.76 2.34 44.48
N ASP A 126 21.44 2.35 44.36
CA ASP A 126 20.51 1.45 45.02
C ASP A 126 20.35 0.10 44.27
N GLY A 127 20.92 0.01 43.07
CA GLY A 127 20.88 -1.18 42.23
C GLY A 127 19.59 -1.30 41.44
N LEU A 128 18.89 -0.20 41.21
CA LEU A 128 17.74 -0.10 40.31
C LEU A 128 18.16 0.43 38.94
N ILE A 129 17.44 0.03 37.90
CA ILE A 129 17.67 0.53 36.53
C ILE A 129 17.11 1.96 36.43
N ASP A 130 17.99 2.93 36.27
CA ASP A 130 17.63 4.35 36.15
C ASP A 130 17.64 4.85 34.70
N ARG A 131 18.30 4.13 33.77
CA ARG A 131 18.26 4.44 32.33
C ARG A 131 18.31 3.18 31.50
N VAL A 132 17.52 3.21 30.39
CA VAL A 132 17.53 2.18 29.36
C VAL A 132 17.64 2.84 27.99
N TRP A 133 18.62 2.41 27.21
CA TRP A 133 18.69 2.73 25.78
C TRP A 133 18.37 1.48 24.98
N GLU A 134 17.26 1.53 24.24
CA GLU A 134 16.77 0.44 23.41
C GLU A 134 17.12 0.72 21.94
N HIS A 135 17.75 -0.25 21.29
CA HIS A 135 18.07 -0.25 19.87
C HIS A 135 17.50 -1.51 19.22
N TRP A 136 16.90 -1.36 18.06
CA TRP A 136 16.26 -2.45 17.33
C TRP A 136 16.25 -2.18 15.84
N GLY A 137 16.07 -3.22 15.02
CA GLY A 137 15.92 -3.12 13.58
C GLY A 137 14.59 -2.43 13.23
N THR A 138 14.56 -1.09 13.32
CA THR A 138 13.36 -0.28 13.18
C THR A 138 12.67 -0.50 11.83
N LEU A 139 13.48 -0.61 10.75
CA LEU A 139 12.94 -0.87 9.40
C LEU A 139 12.28 -2.26 9.34
N ALA A 140 12.95 -3.28 9.86
CA ALA A 140 12.43 -4.65 9.88
C ALA A 140 11.11 -4.74 10.66
N ALA A 141 11.02 -4.08 11.82
CA ALA A 141 9.78 -4.03 12.59
C ALA A 141 8.67 -3.27 11.84
N TYR A 142 9.02 -2.15 11.20
CA TYR A 142 8.06 -1.36 10.44
C TYR A 142 7.47 -2.15 9.27
N GLU A 143 8.30 -2.84 8.50
CA GLU A 143 7.86 -3.68 7.40
C GLU A 143 6.99 -4.84 7.87
N GLN A 144 7.37 -5.52 8.94
CA GLN A 144 6.68 -6.71 9.43
C GLN A 144 5.36 -6.40 10.16
N LEU A 145 5.28 -5.28 10.89
CA LEU A 145 4.10 -4.97 11.72
C LEU A 145 3.16 -3.94 11.10
N PHE A 146 3.66 -3.04 10.25
CA PHE A 146 2.87 -1.92 9.70
C PHE A 146 2.71 -1.97 8.19
N GLN A 147 3.65 -2.57 7.47
CA GLN A 147 3.63 -2.66 6.01
C GLN A 147 3.60 -4.11 5.50
N TYR A 148 3.21 -5.04 6.32
CA TYR A 148 3.22 -6.47 6.05
C TYR A 148 2.44 -6.89 4.79
N ASP A 149 1.48 -6.09 4.35
CA ASP A 149 0.69 -6.30 3.15
C ASP A 149 1.28 -5.62 1.91
N LEU A 150 2.43 -4.92 2.05
CA LEU A 150 3.06 -4.21 0.95
C LEU A 150 4.29 -4.95 0.42
N VAL A 151 4.34 -5.12 -0.88
CA VAL A 151 5.46 -5.74 -1.61
C VAL A 151 6.35 -4.72 -2.33
N VAL A 152 5.89 -3.47 -2.45
CA VAL A 152 6.65 -2.33 -2.97
C VAL A 152 6.34 -1.12 -2.09
N THR A 153 7.36 -0.59 -1.44
CA THR A 153 7.26 0.50 -0.48
C THR A 153 7.99 1.77 -0.91
N ASP A 154 9.00 1.64 -1.77
CA ASP A 154 9.72 2.78 -2.33
C ASP A 154 8.85 3.49 -3.38
N PRO A 155 8.57 4.80 -3.24
CA PRO A 155 7.68 5.53 -4.13
C PRO A 155 8.22 5.66 -5.55
N ASP A 156 9.52 5.82 -5.76
CA ASP A 156 10.10 5.95 -7.09
C ASP A 156 10.07 4.61 -7.82
N VAL A 157 10.40 3.52 -7.12
CA VAL A 157 10.27 2.16 -7.65
C VAL A 157 8.83 1.88 -8.03
N MET A 158 7.87 2.23 -7.18
CA MET A 158 6.45 2.02 -7.44
C MET A 158 5.99 2.79 -8.69
N LEU A 159 6.34 4.09 -8.79
CA LEU A 159 5.96 4.93 -9.93
C LEU A 159 6.59 4.44 -11.25
N MET A 160 7.87 4.06 -11.23
CA MET A 160 8.60 3.62 -12.43
C MET A 160 8.25 2.20 -12.87
N THR A 161 7.77 1.35 -11.97
CA THR A 161 7.53 -0.08 -12.22
C THR A 161 6.06 -0.49 -12.15
N THR A 162 5.11 0.45 -12.28
CA THR A 162 3.68 0.17 -12.38
C THR A 162 3.24 0.18 -13.84
N PRO A 163 3.33 -0.93 -14.59
CA PRO A 163 2.89 -1.01 -15.96
C PRO A 163 1.41 -1.41 -16.05
N SER A 164 0.85 -1.34 -17.26
CA SER A 164 -0.38 -2.07 -17.57
C SER A 164 -0.12 -3.57 -17.57
N VAL A 165 -0.68 -4.28 -16.60
CA VAL A 165 -0.52 -5.73 -16.44
C VAL A 165 -1.68 -6.47 -17.08
N ARG A 166 -1.38 -7.41 -17.99
CA ARG A 166 -2.36 -8.25 -18.67
C ARG A 166 -1.93 -9.73 -18.67
N LEU A 167 -0.79 -10.06 -19.30
CA LEU A 167 -0.25 -11.43 -19.38
C LEU A 167 0.14 -12.04 -18.03
N ARG A 168 0.49 -11.19 -17.07
CA ARG A 168 0.96 -11.61 -15.74
C ARG A 168 -0.13 -11.53 -14.68
N LEU A 169 -1.38 -11.32 -15.03
CA LEU A 169 -2.50 -11.48 -14.10
C LEU A 169 -2.63 -12.95 -13.73
N ASP A 170 -2.71 -13.24 -12.45
CA ASP A 170 -2.98 -14.57 -11.91
C ASP A 170 -4.49 -14.77 -11.89
N LEU A 171 -4.99 -15.54 -12.86
CA LEU A 171 -6.41 -15.75 -13.07
C LEU A 171 -7.00 -16.80 -12.11
N GLU A 172 -6.14 -17.59 -11.45
CA GLU A 172 -6.54 -18.67 -10.57
C GLU A 172 -6.65 -18.22 -9.10
N ARG A 173 -5.85 -17.23 -8.71
CA ARG A 173 -5.78 -16.73 -7.33
C ARG A 173 -6.92 -15.74 -7.06
N PRO A 174 -7.84 -16.05 -6.13
CA PRO A 174 -8.93 -15.14 -5.79
C PRO A 174 -8.39 -13.84 -5.16
N VAL A 175 -9.09 -12.74 -5.41
CA VAL A 175 -8.82 -11.44 -4.78
C VAL A 175 -9.91 -11.17 -3.74
N PRO A 176 -9.58 -11.12 -2.45
CA PRO A 176 -10.54 -10.80 -1.40
C PRO A 176 -11.08 -9.37 -1.55
N ARG A 177 -12.37 -9.17 -1.28
CA ARG A 177 -13.02 -7.84 -1.39
C ARG A 177 -12.37 -6.80 -0.50
N ASP A 178 -11.99 -7.15 0.71
CA ASP A 178 -11.34 -6.26 1.68
C ASP A 178 -9.97 -5.74 1.18
N VAL A 179 -9.27 -6.48 0.32
CA VAL A 179 -8.03 -6.00 -0.34
C VAL A 179 -8.35 -4.89 -1.33
N ILE A 180 -9.42 -5.03 -2.12
CA ILE A 180 -9.89 -3.98 -3.05
C ILE A 180 -10.35 -2.75 -2.27
N GLU A 181 -11.15 -2.94 -1.22
CA GLU A 181 -11.63 -1.87 -0.35
C GLU A 181 -10.46 -1.08 0.24
N ARG A 182 -9.45 -1.74 0.79
CA ARG A 182 -8.24 -1.06 1.28
C ARG A 182 -7.48 -0.29 0.19
N CYS A 183 -7.42 -0.82 -1.03
CA CYS A 183 -6.80 -0.10 -2.14
C CYS A 183 -7.60 1.16 -2.51
N LEU A 184 -8.93 1.09 -2.47
CA LEU A 184 -9.80 2.22 -2.72
C LEU A 184 -9.74 3.25 -1.59
N ASP A 185 -9.69 2.83 -0.31
CA ASP A 185 -9.52 3.71 0.84
C ASP A 185 -8.26 4.59 0.70
N VAL A 186 -7.17 4.03 0.17
CA VAL A 186 -5.97 4.81 -0.13
C VAL A 186 -6.17 5.72 -1.34
N ALA A 187 -6.80 5.21 -2.38
CA ALA A 187 -6.95 5.90 -3.66
C ALA A 187 -7.83 7.17 -3.57
N VAL A 188 -8.87 7.16 -2.73
CA VAL A 188 -9.79 8.30 -2.57
C VAL A 188 -9.16 9.52 -1.90
N HIS A 189 -7.96 9.38 -1.34
CA HIS A 189 -7.18 10.52 -0.85
C HIS A 189 -6.51 11.34 -1.96
N ALA A 190 -6.58 10.91 -3.21
CA ALA A 190 -6.09 11.69 -4.34
C ALA A 190 -6.83 13.04 -4.44
N PRO A 191 -6.13 14.14 -4.78
CA PRO A 191 -6.76 15.45 -4.92
C PRO A 191 -7.81 15.44 -6.02
N ASN A 192 -8.93 16.16 -5.78
CA ASN A 192 -10.02 16.30 -6.72
C ASN A 192 -10.67 17.69 -6.61
N GLY A 193 -11.39 18.11 -7.64
CA GLY A 193 -12.01 19.43 -7.71
C GLY A 193 -12.94 19.68 -6.54
N SER A 194 -12.65 20.72 -5.74
CA SER A 194 -13.43 21.17 -4.56
C SER A 194 -13.71 20.05 -3.54
N ASN A 195 -12.88 19.02 -3.51
CA ASN A 195 -13.04 17.83 -2.65
C ASN A 195 -14.44 17.17 -2.76
N THR A 196 -15.02 17.17 -3.95
CA THR A 196 -16.39 16.68 -4.17
C THR A 196 -16.46 15.17 -4.35
N GLN A 197 -15.33 14.50 -4.63
CA GLN A 197 -15.25 13.05 -4.90
C GLN A 197 -16.37 12.57 -5.86
N PRO A 198 -16.44 13.11 -7.10
CA PRO A 198 -17.57 12.91 -8.00
C PRO A 198 -17.51 11.56 -8.73
N TYR A 199 -17.07 10.51 -8.08
CA TYR A 199 -16.83 9.20 -8.70
C TYR A 199 -17.37 8.05 -7.82
N LYS A 200 -17.62 6.91 -8.47
CA LYS A 200 -17.89 5.63 -7.83
C LYS A 200 -17.08 4.54 -8.51
N PHE A 201 -16.91 3.42 -7.82
CA PHE A 201 -16.24 2.22 -8.33
C PHE A 201 -17.20 1.05 -8.25
N LEU A 202 -17.55 0.46 -9.40
CA LEU A 202 -18.27 -0.79 -9.46
C LEU A 202 -17.25 -1.91 -9.59
N CYS A 203 -17.12 -2.75 -8.57
CA CYS A 203 -16.24 -3.91 -8.58
C CYS A 203 -17.09 -5.17 -8.75
N ILE A 204 -16.78 -5.95 -9.77
CA ILE A 204 -17.56 -7.10 -10.22
C ILE A 204 -16.72 -8.36 -10.04
N ASP A 205 -17.15 -9.26 -9.15
CA ASP A 205 -16.60 -10.61 -8.93
C ASP A 205 -17.59 -11.72 -9.34
N ASP A 206 -18.81 -11.35 -9.68
CA ASP A 206 -19.86 -12.25 -10.17
C ASP A 206 -19.51 -12.82 -11.55
N ALA A 207 -19.54 -14.13 -11.68
CA ALA A 207 -19.08 -14.85 -12.88
C ALA A 207 -19.93 -14.55 -14.13
N GLU A 208 -21.28 -14.45 -13.98
CA GLU A 208 -22.18 -14.20 -15.11
C GLU A 208 -21.99 -12.78 -15.63
N ARG A 209 -21.89 -11.81 -14.73
CA ARG A 209 -21.64 -10.42 -15.12
C ARG A 209 -20.26 -10.24 -15.75
N LYS A 210 -19.22 -10.91 -15.24
CA LYS A 210 -17.89 -10.88 -15.85
C LYS A 210 -17.90 -11.47 -17.25
N ALA A 211 -18.62 -12.57 -17.47
CA ALA A 211 -18.79 -13.16 -18.80
C ALA A 211 -19.49 -12.19 -19.77
N ALA A 212 -20.59 -11.55 -19.36
CA ALA A 212 -21.30 -10.58 -20.16
C ALA A 212 -20.43 -9.34 -20.48
N ILE A 213 -19.64 -8.84 -19.52
CA ILE A 213 -18.68 -7.77 -19.75
C ILE A 213 -17.61 -8.18 -20.77
N ALA A 214 -17.11 -9.43 -20.68
CA ALA A 214 -16.12 -9.94 -21.62
C ALA A 214 -16.68 -10.06 -23.05
N ASP A 215 -17.96 -10.41 -23.21
CA ASP A 215 -18.63 -10.43 -24.51
C ASP A 215 -18.74 -9.02 -25.11
N LEU A 216 -19.14 -8.04 -24.30
CA LEU A 216 -19.15 -6.63 -24.74
C LEU A 216 -17.74 -6.14 -25.11
N TYR A 217 -16.72 -6.54 -24.32
CA TYR A 217 -15.33 -6.18 -24.61
C TYR A 217 -14.85 -6.77 -25.94
N ARG A 218 -15.17 -8.04 -26.23
CA ARG A 218 -14.84 -8.71 -27.50
C ARG A 218 -15.51 -8.00 -28.67
N THR A 219 -16.79 -7.68 -28.55
CA THR A 219 -17.55 -6.94 -29.58
C THR A 219 -16.96 -5.56 -29.81
N ALA A 220 -16.68 -4.81 -28.75
CA ALA A 220 -16.08 -3.48 -28.83
C ALA A 220 -14.69 -3.52 -29.47
N MET A 221 -13.90 -4.55 -29.16
CA MET A 221 -12.58 -4.72 -29.75
C MET A 221 -12.66 -5.03 -31.26
N GLN A 222 -13.63 -5.85 -31.69
CA GLN A 222 -13.85 -6.13 -33.11
C GLN A 222 -14.23 -4.86 -33.87
N GLU A 223 -15.17 -4.09 -33.36
CA GLU A 223 -15.52 -2.79 -33.91
C GLU A 223 -14.34 -1.81 -34.01
N PHE A 224 -13.46 -1.81 -32.98
CA PHE A 224 -12.25 -1.00 -33.00
C PHE A 224 -11.27 -1.44 -34.10
N ILE A 225 -11.12 -2.74 -34.33
CA ILE A 225 -10.24 -3.32 -35.34
C ILE A 225 -10.78 -3.01 -36.76
N ASP A 226 -12.08 -3.12 -36.95
CA ASP A 226 -12.74 -2.97 -38.24
C ASP A 226 -12.89 -1.50 -38.67
N ARG A 227 -12.62 -0.55 -37.77
CA ARG A 227 -12.69 0.88 -38.10
C ARG A 227 -11.66 1.26 -39.16
N PRO A 228 -12.04 2.10 -40.14
CA PRO A 228 -11.09 2.73 -41.05
C PRO A 228 -10.05 3.49 -40.22
N ARG A 229 -8.77 3.17 -40.37
CA ARG A 229 -7.69 3.93 -39.76
C ARG A 229 -7.63 5.31 -40.44
N THR A 230 -8.15 6.33 -39.79
CA THR A 230 -7.74 7.70 -40.07
C THR A 230 -6.27 7.80 -39.79
N ALA A 231 -5.48 8.41 -40.68
CA ALA A 231 -4.06 8.64 -40.49
C ALA A 231 -3.86 9.19 -39.08
N ALA A 232 -3.11 8.44 -38.27
CA ALA A 232 -2.76 8.92 -36.93
C ALA A 232 -1.98 10.22 -37.09
N PRO A 233 -2.17 11.20 -36.20
CA PRO A 233 -1.25 12.31 -36.12
C PRO A 233 0.17 11.74 -36.07
N GLU A 234 1.14 12.47 -36.59
CA GLU A 234 2.54 12.10 -36.87
C GLU A 234 3.36 11.58 -35.67
N ASP A 235 2.78 10.73 -34.86
CA ASP A 235 3.53 10.00 -33.85
C ASP A 235 4.36 8.93 -34.58
N ASN A 236 5.64 9.18 -34.74
CA ASN A 236 6.68 8.25 -35.18
C ASN A 236 6.83 7.01 -34.26
N VAL A 237 5.71 6.39 -33.89
CA VAL A 237 5.72 5.15 -33.13
C VAL A 237 5.82 4.00 -34.13
N ASP A 238 6.97 3.36 -34.20
CA ASP A 238 7.12 2.09 -34.89
C ASP A 238 6.13 1.06 -34.33
N ARG A 239 5.03 0.84 -35.07
CA ARG A 239 3.96 -0.11 -34.70
C ARG A 239 4.25 -1.53 -35.21
N THR A 240 5.34 -1.75 -35.92
CA THR A 240 5.71 -3.04 -36.51
C THR A 240 6.74 -3.80 -35.70
N GLY A 241 7.48 -3.11 -34.83
CA GLY A 241 8.56 -3.67 -34.03
C GLY A 241 8.09 -4.65 -32.96
N GLU A 242 9.03 -5.42 -32.40
CA GLU A 242 8.80 -6.43 -31.36
C GLU A 242 8.03 -5.89 -30.14
N ARG A 243 8.23 -4.64 -29.78
CA ARG A 243 7.52 -3.98 -28.68
C ARG A 243 6.03 -3.92 -28.97
N GLN A 244 5.63 -3.52 -30.18
CA GLN A 244 4.24 -3.42 -30.56
C GLN A 244 3.58 -4.81 -30.65
N GLN A 245 4.30 -5.80 -31.15
CA GLN A 245 3.83 -7.19 -31.20
C GLN A 245 3.55 -7.73 -29.78
N ARG A 246 4.43 -7.43 -28.80
CA ARG A 246 4.20 -7.81 -27.40
C ARG A 246 2.97 -7.11 -26.82
N ILE A 247 2.77 -5.82 -27.12
CA ILE A 247 1.58 -5.08 -26.67
C ILE A 247 0.33 -5.74 -27.28
N THR A 248 0.32 -5.96 -28.57
CA THR A 248 -0.81 -6.58 -29.29
C THR A 248 -1.14 -7.94 -28.68
N ARG A 249 -0.15 -8.81 -28.52
CA ARG A 249 -0.34 -10.13 -27.87
C ARG A 249 -0.95 -9.99 -26.46
N SER A 250 -0.51 -9.01 -25.69
CA SER A 250 -1.03 -8.80 -24.32
C SER A 250 -2.48 -8.32 -24.32
N VAL A 251 -2.86 -7.51 -25.28
CA VAL A 251 -4.25 -7.02 -25.43
C VAL A 251 -5.19 -8.16 -25.87
N PHE A 252 -4.77 -8.98 -26.83
CA PHE A 252 -5.55 -10.15 -27.25
C PHE A 252 -5.68 -11.19 -26.14
N HIS A 253 -4.62 -11.44 -25.38
CA HIS A 253 -4.71 -12.30 -24.21
C HIS A 253 -5.77 -11.80 -23.20
N LEU A 254 -5.77 -10.49 -22.89
CA LEU A 254 -6.80 -9.95 -22.00
C LEU A 254 -8.21 -10.12 -22.58
N ARG A 255 -8.41 -9.90 -23.90
CA ARG A 255 -9.68 -10.12 -24.57
C ARG A 255 -10.20 -11.54 -24.36
N ASP A 256 -9.32 -12.52 -24.54
CA ASP A 256 -9.68 -13.94 -24.51
C ASP A 256 -9.98 -14.43 -23.09
N HIS A 257 -9.28 -13.86 -22.10
CA HIS A 257 -9.33 -14.29 -20.69
C HIS A 257 -10.00 -13.29 -19.74
N LEU A 258 -10.68 -12.25 -20.24
CA LEU A 258 -11.24 -11.19 -19.39
C LEU A 258 -12.26 -11.73 -18.38
N HIS A 259 -13.05 -12.71 -18.74
CA HIS A 259 -14.06 -13.38 -17.90
C HIS A 259 -13.45 -14.20 -16.75
N GLU A 260 -12.18 -14.60 -16.88
CA GLU A 260 -11.45 -15.38 -15.87
C GLU A 260 -10.81 -14.46 -14.80
N VAL A 261 -10.66 -13.14 -15.09
CA VAL A 261 -10.05 -12.22 -14.14
C VAL A 261 -10.87 -12.18 -12.84
N PRO A 262 -10.22 -12.31 -11.66
CA PRO A 262 -10.93 -12.38 -10.37
C PRO A 262 -11.89 -11.23 -10.14
N VAL A 263 -11.47 -9.98 -10.39
CA VAL A 263 -12.29 -8.78 -10.20
C VAL A 263 -12.17 -7.86 -11.43
N LEU A 264 -13.30 -7.39 -11.93
CA LEU A 264 -13.38 -6.31 -12.91
C LEU A 264 -13.87 -5.05 -12.21
N CYS A 265 -13.14 -3.93 -12.34
CA CYS A 265 -13.54 -2.67 -11.75
C CYS A 265 -13.90 -1.67 -12.85
N VAL A 266 -15.11 -1.08 -12.76
CA VAL A 266 -15.63 -0.06 -13.67
C VAL A 266 -15.81 1.24 -12.88
N PRO A 267 -14.84 2.17 -12.96
CA PRO A 267 -15.00 3.50 -12.39
C PRO A 267 -15.99 4.32 -13.22
N ILE A 268 -16.81 5.09 -12.53
CA ILE A 268 -17.75 6.03 -13.11
C ILE A 268 -17.58 7.42 -12.48
N VAL A 269 -17.82 8.45 -13.25
CA VAL A 269 -17.76 9.85 -12.79
C VAL A 269 -19.10 10.53 -13.03
N ALA A 270 -19.53 11.34 -12.07
CA ALA A 270 -20.82 12.03 -12.14
C ALA A 270 -20.85 13.09 -13.25
N GLY A 271 -21.94 13.08 -14.01
CA GLY A 271 -22.17 13.96 -15.17
C GLY A 271 -21.39 13.52 -16.41
N ARG A 272 -21.79 14.06 -17.54
CA ARG A 272 -21.20 13.75 -18.85
C ARG A 272 -20.45 14.96 -19.41
N THR A 273 -19.43 14.71 -20.23
CA THR A 273 -18.63 15.74 -20.91
C THR A 273 -18.67 15.59 -22.44
N ASP A 274 -19.41 14.64 -22.95
CA ASP A 274 -19.53 14.31 -24.37
C ASP A 274 -20.79 14.91 -25.07
N GLY A 275 -21.57 15.67 -24.30
CA GLY A 275 -22.83 16.27 -24.82
C GLY A 275 -24.02 15.32 -24.92
N LEU A 276 -23.85 14.04 -24.46
CA LEU A 276 -24.91 13.03 -24.51
C LEU A 276 -25.79 13.00 -23.24
N GLY A 277 -25.48 13.83 -22.25
CA GLY A 277 -26.25 13.92 -21.00
C GLY A 277 -27.55 14.72 -21.20
N SER A 278 -28.48 14.60 -20.24
CA SER A 278 -29.73 15.35 -20.18
C SER A 278 -29.67 16.50 -19.13
N GLY A 279 -30.56 17.47 -19.28
CA GLY A 279 -30.73 18.56 -18.31
C GLY A 279 -29.51 19.51 -18.19
N ALA A 280 -29.22 19.97 -16.99
CA ALA A 280 -28.16 20.95 -16.71
C ALA A 280 -26.74 20.44 -17.03
N HIS A 281 -26.56 19.18 -17.36
CA HIS A 281 -25.28 18.55 -17.68
C HIS A 281 -25.00 18.43 -19.19
N ALA A 282 -26.00 18.61 -20.04
CA ALA A 282 -25.90 18.43 -21.49
C ALA A 282 -24.94 19.39 -22.19
N GLU A 283 -24.68 20.57 -21.62
CA GLU A 283 -23.83 21.61 -22.20
C GLU A 283 -22.42 21.66 -21.64
N ARG A 284 -22.03 20.72 -20.79
CA ARG A 284 -20.72 20.75 -20.09
C ARG A 284 -19.57 20.15 -20.90
N THR A 285 -19.49 20.54 -22.18
CA THR A 285 -18.47 20.04 -23.13
C THR A 285 -17.22 20.93 -23.22
N SER A 286 -17.20 22.09 -22.53
CA SER A 286 -16.05 22.99 -22.58
C SER A 286 -14.81 22.35 -21.97
N VAL A 287 -13.63 22.83 -22.37
CA VAL A 287 -12.34 22.40 -21.83
C VAL A 287 -12.29 22.50 -20.31
N PHE A 288 -12.90 23.53 -19.72
CA PHE A 288 -13.00 23.69 -18.26
C PHE A 288 -13.72 22.49 -17.61
N TRP A 289 -14.90 22.14 -18.12
CA TRP A 289 -15.69 21.03 -17.54
C TRP A 289 -15.04 19.67 -17.77
N GLN A 290 -14.45 19.46 -18.96
CA GLN A 290 -13.69 18.24 -19.24
C GLN A 290 -12.48 18.11 -18.30
N SER A 291 -11.67 19.17 -18.19
CA SER A 291 -10.50 19.17 -17.30
C SER A 291 -10.89 18.98 -15.82
N SER A 292 -11.97 19.61 -15.38
CA SER A 292 -12.47 19.45 -14.01
C SER A 292 -12.91 18.02 -13.72
N ARG A 293 -13.64 17.37 -14.63
CA ARG A 293 -14.12 15.99 -14.45
C ARG A 293 -12.97 14.98 -14.50
N TRP A 294 -12.19 15.02 -15.56
CA TRP A 294 -11.07 14.10 -15.74
C TRP A 294 -9.98 14.32 -14.70
N GLY A 295 -9.68 15.58 -14.37
CA GLY A 295 -8.72 15.94 -13.30
C GLY A 295 -9.17 15.50 -11.91
N SER A 296 -10.47 15.29 -11.67
CA SER A 296 -10.98 14.78 -10.40
C SER A 296 -10.94 13.24 -10.30
N VAL A 297 -11.05 12.51 -11.41
CA VAL A 297 -11.12 11.05 -11.37
C VAL A 297 -9.79 10.37 -11.71
N ILE A 298 -9.03 10.89 -12.67
CA ILE A 298 -7.77 10.27 -13.13
C ILE A 298 -6.73 10.12 -11.99
N PRO A 299 -6.51 11.12 -11.11
CA PRO A 299 -5.59 10.96 -9.99
C PRO A 299 -5.99 9.81 -9.06
N THR A 300 -7.30 9.66 -8.78
CA THR A 300 -7.82 8.56 -7.96
C THR A 300 -7.60 7.20 -8.62
N LEU A 301 -7.80 7.10 -9.93
CA LEU A 301 -7.56 5.85 -10.69
C LEU A 301 -6.08 5.47 -10.69
N TRP A 302 -5.21 6.43 -10.88
CA TRP A 302 -3.78 6.18 -10.81
C TRP A 302 -3.35 5.77 -9.39
N SER A 303 -3.85 6.46 -8.36
CA SER A 303 -3.62 6.08 -6.97
C SER A 303 -4.14 4.67 -6.65
N PHE A 304 -5.29 4.27 -7.23
CA PHE A 304 -5.80 2.90 -7.11
C PHE A 304 -4.84 1.88 -7.74
N MET A 305 -4.32 2.15 -8.94
CA MET A 305 -3.33 1.27 -9.57
C MET A 305 -2.04 1.14 -8.75
N LEU A 306 -1.57 2.24 -8.15
CA LEU A 306 -0.41 2.23 -7.25
C LEU A 306 -0.70 1.45 -5.96
N ALA A 307 -1.88 1.62 -5.38
CA ALA A 307 -2.30 0.88 -4.18
C ALA A 307 -2.44 -0.63 -4.45
N LEU A 308 -2.91 -1.03 -5.64
CA LEU A 308 -2.90 -2.42 -6.11
C LEU A 308 -1.47 -2.93 -6.24
N ARG A 309 -0.62 -2.16 -6.94
CA ARG A 309 0.78 -2.53 -7.19
C ARG A 309 1.56 -2.73 -5.89
N SER A 310 1.38 -1.86 -4.90
CA SER A 310 2.06 -1.98 -3.61
C SER A 310 1.69 -3.26 -2.85
N ARG A 311 0.56 -3.90 -3.19
CA ARG A 311 0.06 -5.14 -2.57
C ARG A 311 0.21 -6.39 -3.45
N GLY A 312 1.01 -6.30 -4.50
CA GLY A 312 1.26 -7.43 -5.40
C GLY A 312 0.15 -7.72 -6.39
N LEU A 313 -0.82 -6.79 -6.53
CA LEU A 313 -1.84 -6.88 -7.58
C LEU A 313 -1.42 -6.06 -8.81
N GLY A 314 -1.99 -6.44 -9.93
CA GLY A 314 -1.82 -5.74 -11.20
C GLY A 314 -3.16 -5.36 -11.80
N SER A 315 -3.12 -4.35 -12.66
CA SER A 315 -4.27 -3.92 -13.44
C SER A 315 -3.83 -3.30 -14.77
N ALA A 316 -4.79 -3.02 -15.62
CA ALA A 316 -4.60 -2.26 -16.83
C ALA A 316 -5.81 -1.36 -17.06
N TRP A 317 -5.60 -0.09 -17.29
CA TRP A 317 -6.69 0.78 -17.72
C TRP A 317 -6.98 0.51 -19.19
N THR A 318 -8.16 -0.06 -19.49
CA THR A 318 -8.63 -0.28 -20.86
C THR A 318 -9.93 0.51 -21.11
N THR A 319 -10.01 1.11 -22.28
CA THR A 319 -11.13 1.99 -22.69
C THR A 319 -12.00 1.37 -23.79
N LEU A 320 -11.71 0.15 -24.22
CA LEU A 320 -12.46 -0.48 -25.33
C LEU A 320 -13.95 -0.65 -25.01
N THR A 321 -14.31 -0.93 -23.76
CA THR A 321 -15.72 -1.04 -23.34
C THR A 321 -16.51 0.25 -23.55
N LEU A 322 -15.86 1.41 -23.69
CA LEU A 322 -16.53 2.68 -23.93
C LEU A 322 -17.18 2.75 -25.31
N PHE A 323 -16.80 1.89 -26.28
CA PHE A 323 -17.54 1.72 -27.52
C PHE A 323 -18.93 1.10 -27.31
N LYS A 324 -19.13 0.46 -26.17
CA LYS A 324 -20.38 -0.19 -25.73
C LYS A 324 -20.83 0.38 -24.39
N GLU A 325 -20.63 1.70 -24.18
CA GLU A 325 -20.90 2.33 -22.90
C GLU A 325 -22.37 2.23 -22.48
N ARG A 326 -23.33 2.34 -23.43
CA ARG A 326 -24.75 2.22 -23.15
C ARG A 326 -25.14 0.80 -22.76
N GLU A 327 -24.65 -0.18 -23.50
CA GLU A 327 -24.89 -1.59 -23.23
C GLU A 327 -24.26 -2.00 -21.88
N MET A 328 -23.05 -1.51 -21.59
CA MET A 328 -22.40 -1.72 -20.30
C MET A 328 -23.17 -1.04 -19.16
N ALA A 329 -23.68 0.18 -19.37
CA ALA A 329 -24.50 0.88 -18.40
C ALA A 329 -25.79 0.11 -18.08
N ALA A 330 -26.45 -0.42 -19.10
CA ALA A 330 -27.64 -1.25 -18.93
C ALA A 330 -27.35 -2.55 -18.16
N LEU A 331 -26.23 -3.23 -18.48
CA LEU A 331 -25.80 -4.44 -17.82
C LEU A 331 -25.51 -4.23 -16.33
N LEU A 332 -24.90 -3.09 -15.98
CA LEU A 332 -24.48 -2.77 -14.62
C LEU A 332 -25.45 -1.90 -13.84
N GLY A 333 -26.58 -1.52 -14.42
CA GLY A 333 -27.56 -0.64 -13.79
C GLY A 333 -27.04 0.78 -13.55
N ILE A 334 -26.16 1.28 -14.43
CA ILE A 334 -25.62 2.63 -14.34
C ILE A 334 -26.59 3.59 -15.05
N PRO A 335 -27.11 4.63 -14.38
CA PRO A 335 -27.88 5.69 -15.05
C PRO A 335 -27.01 6.43 -16.07
N PHE A 336 -27.14 6.11 -17.34
CA PHE A 336 -26.25 6.58 -18.40
C PHE A 336 -26.17 8.11 -18.49
N ASP A 337 -27.29 8.80 -18.32
CA ASP A 337 -27.33 10.25 -18.45
C ASP A 337 -26.65 10.99 -17.29
N ASP A 338 -26.59 10.36 -16.11
CA ASP A 338 -26.04 10.94 -14.89
C ASP A 338 -24.56 10.56 -14.65
N TRP A 339 -24.13 9.42 -15.21
CA TRP A 339 -22.82 8.86 -14.96
C TRP A 339 -22.12 8.47 -16.26
N MET A 340 -20.88 8.91 -16.38
CA MET A 340 -19.99 8.55 -17.48
C MET A 340 -19.00 7.49 -17.02
N GLN A 341 -18.83 6.42 -17.78
CA GLN A 341 -17.81 5.41 -17.50
C GLN A 341 -16.41 5.94 -17.87
N VAL A 342 -15.42 5.52 -17.12
CA VAL A 342 -14.03 5.98 -17.30
C VAL A 342 -13.17 4.92 -18.00
N GLY A 343 -13.61 3.70 -17.97
CA GLY A 343 -12.95 2.53 -18.55
C GLY A 343 -13.18 1.29 -17.71
N LEU A 344 -12.38 0.26 -17.98
CA LEU A 344 -12.39 -1.02 -17.29
C LEU A 344 -11.01 -1.34 -16.75
N PHE A 345 -10.95 -1.81 -15.51
CA PHE A 345 -9.73 -2.21 -14.80
C PHE A 345 -9.84 -3.69 -14.40
N PRO A 346 -9.23 -4.63 -15.15
CA PRO A 346 -9.07 -5.99 -14.68
C PRO A 346 -8.10 -6.02 -13.50
N VAL A 347 -8.47 -6.65 -12.40
CA VAL A 347 -7.68 -6.70 -11.16
C VAL A 347 -7.44 -8.13 -10.73
N ALA A 348 -6.18 -8.49 -10.59
CA ALA A 348 -5.72 -9.79 -10.08
C ALA A 348 -4.36 -9.65 -9.40
N TYR A 349 -3.98 -10.61 -8.59
CA TYR A 349 -2.58 -10.75 -8.18
C TYR A 349 -1.69 -10.93 -9.41
N THR A 350 -0.42 -10.59 -9.28
CA THR A 350 0.54 -10.75 -10.39
C THR A 350 1.36 -12.02 -10.23
N LYS A 351 1.63 -12.71 -11.33
CA LYS A 351 2.63 -13.79 -11.38
C LYS A 351 4.02 -13.21 -11.23
N GLY A 352 4.52 -13.17 -9.99
CA GLY A 352 5.73 -12.44 -9.57
C GLY A 352 5.48 -10.94 -9.37
N ILE A 353 6.25 -10.34 -8.47
CA ILE A 353 6.10 -8.95 -8.04
C ILE A 353 7.11 -7.99 -8.68
N GLU A 354 8.12 -8.51 -9.34
CA GLU A 354 9.16 -7.70 -9.98
C GLU A 354 8.75 -7.28 -11.38
N PHE A 355 8.85 -5.98 -11.63
CA PHE A 355 8.65 -5.38 -12.95
C PHE A 355 9.83 -4.48 -13.28
N ALA A 356 10.35 -4.63 -14.48
CA ALA A 356 11.40 -3.76 -14.99
C ALA A 356 10.88 -2.35 -15.25
N VAL A 357 11.75 -1.37 -15.07
CA VAL A 357 11.48 0.01 -15.49
C VAL A 357 11.25 0.03 -17.00
N THR A 358 10.09 0.54 -17.41
CA THR A 358 9.78 0.69 -18.83
C THR A 358 10.60 1.85 -19.42
N PRO A 359 11.36 1.64 -20.49
CA PRO A 359 12.07 2.72 -21.16
C PRO A 359 11.11 3.84 -21.59
N ARG A 360 11.47 5.08 -21.28
CA ARG A 360 10.75 6.30 -21.65
C ARG A 360 11.75 7.29 -22.24
N GLU A 361 11.21 8.22 -23.03
CA GLU A 361 11.97 9.39 -23.44
C GLU A 361 12.32 10.23 -22.20
N PRO A 362 13.50 10.86 -22.18
CA PRO A 362 13.90 11.67 -21.03
C PRO A 362 12.98 12.88 -20.86
N ALA A 363 12.77 13.32 -19.61
CA ALA A 363 11.90 14.44 -19.27
C ALA A 363 12.28 15.73 -20.04
N ALA A 364 13.54 15.92 -20.34
CA ALA A 364 14.04 17.07 -21.12
C ALA A 364 13.38 17.21 -22.50
N LYS A 365 12.90 16.10 -23.09
CA LYS A 365 12.15 16.15 -24.37
C LYS A 365 10.81 16.89 -24.23
N TYR A 366 10.22 16.85 -23.06
CA TYR A 366 8.87 17.39 -22.79
C TYR A 366 8.90 18.68 -21.97
N LEU A 367 10.03 18.95 -21.29
CA LEU A 367 10.19 20.13 -20.44
C LEU A 367 10.47 21.36 -21.30
N ARG A 368 9.73 22.41 -21.06
CA ARG A 368 10.00 23.77 -21.55
C ARG A 368 9.87 24.75 -20.41
N TRP A 369 10.66 25.79 -20.44
CA TRP A 369 10.65 26.87 -19.45
C TRP A 369 10.10 28.13 -20.10
N ASN A 370 9.13 28.75 -19.45
CA ASN A 370 8.49 30.01 -19.80
C ASN A 370 7.61 29.96 -21.07
N ASP A 371 8.06 29.34 -22.17
CA ASP A 371 7.27 29.23 -23.42
C ASP A 371 7.63 27.93 -24.18
N LEU A 372 6.96 27.69 -25.33
CA LEU A 372 7.18 26.50 -26.16
C LEU A 372 8.32 26.65 -27.16
N THR A 373 8.91 27.84 -27.32
CA THR A 373 9.88 28.17 -28.34
C THR A 373 11.31 28.09 -27.87
N GLY A 374 11.52 27.94 -26.57
CA GLY A 374 12.84 27.85 -25.91
C GLY A 374 13.45 26.45 -25.91
#